data_3c98ea2a757a1ee2cba94195ee1929f0
#
_entry.id   3c98ea2a757a1ee2cba94195ee1929f0
#
_cell.length_a   1.000
_cell.length_b   1.000
_cell.length_c   1.000
_cell.angle_alpha   90.00
_cell.angle_beta   90.00
_cell.angle_gamma   90.00
#
_symmetry.space_group_name_H-M   'P 1'
#
loop_
_entity.id
_entity.type
_entity.pdbx_description
1 polymer ?
#
loop_
_entity_poly.entity_id
_entity_poly.type
_entity_poly.pdbx_seq_one_letter_code
_entity_poly.pdbx_strand_id
1 'polypeptide(L)'
;HNSSSAASDVYKRQVFKDLRWGVYAVLQAPNDYAASCFKQYGMNTDQSGEFSAMYKPFHLIGMELNTSIFSAALLKLPTGQTKYFKGDVVSVSKRNLKKGEKLDGEGGFTVWGKLIPASTSLNLQALPIGLANDMYLKNDINKDKIITWNDVEFDSNDEIINYRHQMENKFRN
;
A
#
# COMPACT_ATOMS: atom_id res chain seq x y z
N HIS A 1 1.72 -17.67 6.41
CA HIS A 1 0.25 -17.65 6.35
C HIS A 1 -0.24 -16.68 5.30
N ASN A 2 -0.73 -17.25 4.24
CA ASN A 2 -1.31 -16.48 3.14
C ASN A 2 -2.76 -16.14 3.49
N SER A 3 -3.02 -14.96 4.01
CA SER A 3 -4.35 -14.37 3.95
C SER A 3 -4.58 -13.88 2.51
N SER A 4 -4.80 -14.82 1.61
CA SER A 4 -5.18 -14.49 0.26
C SER A 4 -6.66 -14.17 0.22
N SER A 5 -7.05 -13.07 -0.41
CA SER A 5 -8.44 -12.82 -0.78
C SER A 5 -8.96 -13.98 -1.65
N ALA A 6 -10.27 -14.22 -1.67
CA ALA A 6 -10.88 -15.25 -2.53
C ALA A 6 -10.42 -15.12 -3.99
N ALA A 7 -10.24 -13.89 -4.48
CA ALA A 7 -9.72 -13.61 -5.81
C ALA A 7 -8.27 -14.09 -6.01
N SER A 8 -7.40 -13.96 -5.00
CA SER A 8 -6.02 -14.46 -5.08
C SER A 8 -5.98 -15.99 -5.07
N ASP A 9 -6.94 -16.66 -4.45
CA ASP A 9 -7.05 -18.12 -4.48
C ASP A 9 -7.45 -18.66 -5.87
N VAL A 10 -8.30 -17.95 -6.60
CA VAL A 10 -8.63 -18.27 -7.98
C VAL A 10 -7.39 -18.20 -8.86
N TYR A 11 -6.57 -17.15 -8.72
CA TYR A 11 -5.33 -17.00 -9.47
C TYR A 11 -4.26 -18.02 -9.10
N LYS A 12 -4.12 -18.38 -7.83
CA LYS A 12 -3.18 -19.44 -7.40
C LYS A 12 -3.39 -20.78 -8.11
N ARG A 13 -4.63 -21.09 -8.46
CA ARG A 13 -4.96 -22.30 -9.22
C ARG A 13 -4.59 -22.20 -10.69
N GLN A 14 -4.58 -21.00 -11.25
CA GLN A 14 -4.36 -20.77 -12.68
C GLN A 14 -2.91 -20.38 -13.01
N VAL A 15 -2.19 -19.75 -12.09
CA VAL A 15 -0.82 -19.25 -12.30
C VAL A 15 0.14 -20.00 -11.38
N PHE A 16 0.35 -21.28 -11.66
CA PHE A 16 1.36 -22.12 -11.01
C PHE A 16 1.34 -22.12 -9.47
N LYS A 17 0.20 -21.78 -8.88
CA LYS A 17 -0.03 -21.75 -7.42
C LYS A 17 0.86 -20.80 -6.64
N ASP A 18 1.48 -19.83 -7.30
CA ASP A 18 2.41 -18.91 -6.65
C ASP A 18 2.21 -17.46 -7.15
N LEU A 19 1.86 -16.56 -6.22
CA LEU A 19 1.72 -15.12 -6.47
C LEU A 19 2.87 -14.30 -5.87
N ARG A 20 4.01 -14.92 -5.56
CA ARG A 20 5.15 -14.20 -4.98
C ARG A 20 5.73 -13.15 -5.92
N TRP A 21 5.66 -13.41 -7.21
CA TRP A 21 6.23 -12.56 -8.23
C TRP A 21 5.12 -11.90 -9.05
N GLY A 22 5.12 -10.58 -9.09
CA GLY A 22 4.18 -9.84 -9.90
C GLY A 22 3.21 -8.97 -9.12
N VAL A 23 2.22 -8.45 -9.82
CA VAL A 23 1.21 -7.54 -9.31
C VAL A 23 -0.18 -8.11 -9.63
N TYR A 24 -1.10 -7.99 -8.69
CA TYR A 24 -2.52 -8.26 -8.96
C TYR A 24 -3.39 -7.10 -8.50
N ALA A 25 -4.48 -6.88 -9.20
CA ALA A 25 -5.50 -5.91 -8.84
C ALA A 25 -6.83 -6.62 -8.67
N VAL A 26 -7.54 -6.31 -7.58
CA VAL A 26 -8.91 -6.77 -7.35
C VAL A 26 -9.84 -5.61 -7.68
N LEU A 27 -10.84 -5.88 -8.51
CA LEU A 27 -11.81 -4.92 -9.02
C LEU A 27 -13.19 -5.29 -8.50
N GLN A 28 -13.93 -4.31 -8.02
CA GLN A 28 -15.34 -4.46 -7.70
C GLN A 28 -16.18 -3.81 -8.80
N ALA A 29 -17.18 -4.51 -9.29
CA ALA A 29 -18.14 -3.97 -10.24
C ALA A 29 -18.96 -2.85 -9.57
N PRO A 30 -19.08 -1.66 -10.19
CA PRO A 30 -19.86 -0.56 -9.61
C PRO A 30 -21.37 -0.77 -9.70
N ASN A 31 -21.83 -1.72 -10.51
CA ASN A 31 -23.23 -2.07 -10.71
C ASN A 31 -23.37 -3.44 -11.39
N ASP A 32 -24.61 -3.96 -11.48
CA ASP A 32 -24.92 -5.27 -12.04
C ASP A 32 -24.52 -5.42 -13.51
N TYR A 33 -24.62 -4.34 -14.28
CA TYR A 33 -24.22 -4.35 -15.68
C TYR A 33 -22.70 -4.60 -15.79
N ALA A 34 -21.89 -3.91 -15.02
CA ALA A 34 -20.44 -4.12 -15.00
C ALA A 34 -20.09 -5.53 -14.52
N ALA A 35 -20.81 -6.07 -13.53
CA ALA A 35 -20.65 -7.45 -13.08
C ALA A 35 -20.97 -8.44 -14.20
N SER A 36 -22.04 -8.21 -14.96
CA SER A 36 -22.37 -9.04 -16.11
C SER A 36 -21.30 -9.00 -17.21
N CYS A 37 -20.67 -7.83 -17.41
CA CYS A 37 -19.56 -7.67 -18.33
C CYS A 37 -18.34 -8.50 -17.92
N PHE A 38 -18.00 -8.59 -16.63
CA PHE A 38 -16.91 -9.46 -16.19
C PHE A 38 -17.10 -10.90 -16.67
N LYS A 39 -18.32 -11.42 -16.54
CA LYS A 39 -18.66 -12.76 -17.00
C LYS A 39 -18.63 -12.85 -18.53
N GLN A 40 -19.20 -11.87 -19.23
CA GLN A 40 -19.28 -11.84 -20.69
C GLN A 40 -17.88 -11.84 -21.34
N TYR A 41 -16.94 -11.11 -20.76
CA TYR A 41 -15.56 -11.04 -21.22
C TYR A 41 -14.66 -12.16 -20.69
N GLY A 42 -15.23 -13.14 -19.99
CA GLY A 42 -14.49 -14.31 -19.49
C GLY A 42 -13.49 -13.98 -18.38
N MET A 43 -13.72 -12.89 -17.64
CA MET A 43 -12.90 -12.57 -16.49
C MET A 43 -13.18 -13.53 -15.34
N ASN A 44 -12.15 -13.85 -14.57
CA ASN A 44 -12.32 -14.66 -13.37
C ASN A 44 -12.99 -13.83 -12.28
N THR A 45 -14.11 -14.33 -11.78
CA THR A 45 -14.88 -13.68 -10.73
C THR A 45 -14.99 -14.58 -9.50
N ASP A 46 -15.37 -13.99 -8.38
CA ASP A 46 -15.85 -14.73 -7.21
C ASP A 46 -17.23 -15.34 -7.48
N GLN A 47 -17.82 -16.00 -6.48
CA GLN A 47 -19.14 -16.63 -6.63
C GLN A 47 -20.28 -15.63 -6.86
N SER A 48 -20.17 -14.42 -6.34
CA SER A 48 -21.16 -13.36 -6.53
C SER A 48 -21.12 -12.78 -7.95
N GLY A 49 -19.98 -12.86 -8.62
CA GLY A 49 -19.72 -12.18 -9.89
C GLY A 49 -19.40 -10.69 -9.76
N GLU A 50 -19.44 -10.13 -8.56
CA GLU A 50 -19.20 -8.71 -8.31
C GLU A 50 -17.72 -8.37 -8.28
N PHE A 51 -16.85 -9.31 -7.92
CA PHE A 51 -15.42 -9.09 -7.82
C PHE A 51 -14.68 -9.86 -8.89
N SER A 52 -13.72 -9.22 -9.50
CA SER A 52 -12.79 -9.81 -10.45
C SER A 52 -11.36 -9.47 -10.07
N ALA A 53 -10.41 -10.26 -10.57
CA ALA A 53 -9.00 -9.98 -10.34
C ALA A 53 -8.20 -10.13 -11.63
N MET A 54 -7.21 -9.27 -11.79
CA MET A 54 -6.22 -9.32 -12.86
C MET A 54 -4.85 -9.52 -12.27
N TYR A 55 -4.04 -10.38 -12.88
CA TYR A 55 -2.70 -10.69 -12.44
C TYR A 55 -1.69 -10.50 -13.55
N LYS A 56 -0.60 -9.83 -13.21
CA LYS A 56 0.58 -9.67 -14.05
C LYS A 56 1.75 -10.37 -13.36
N PRO A 57 2.32 -11.44 -13.93
CA PRO A 57 3.29 -12.31 -13.25
C PRO A 57 4.69 -11.70 -13.11
N PHE A 58 4.85 -10.43 -13.42
CA PHE A 58 6.10 -9.70 -13.29
C PHE A 58 5.84 -8.23 -12.94
N HIS A 59 6.84 -7.60 -12.34
CA HIS A 59 6.86 -6.18 -12.06
C HIS A 59 8.24 -5.63 -12.44
N LEU A 60 8.31 -5.03 -13.62
CA LEU A 60 9.54 -4.47 -14.18
C LEU A 60 9.53 -2.95 -14.00
N ILE A 61 9.93 -2.51 -12.81
CA ILE A 61 9.77 -1.13 -12.33
C ILE A 61 10.25 -0.11 -13.36
N GLY A 62 11.48 -0.26 -13.89
CA GLY A 62 12.05 0.68 -14.84
C GLY A 62 11.27 0.77 -16.16
N MET A 63 10.81 -0.35 -16.69
CA MET A 63 10.01 -0.38 -17.92
C MET A 63 8.60 0.18 -17.71
N GLU A 64 7.99 -0.08 -16.58
CA GLU A 64 6.64 0.37 -16.26
C GLU A 64 6.61 1.87 -15.95
N LEU A 65 7.60 2.37 -15.20
CA LEU A 65 7.75 3.78 -14.88
C LEU A 65 7.97 4.63 -16.15
N ASN A 66 8.66 4.09 -17.15
CA ASN A 66 8.89 4.79 -18.42
C ASN A 66 7.60 5.22 -19.11
N THR A 67 6.50 4.46 -18.96
CA THR A 67 5.20 4.85 -19.48
C THR A 67 4.75 6.19 -18.93
N SER A 68 4.88 6.40 -17.62
CA SER A 68 4.52 7.65 -16.96
C SER A 68 5.48 8.79 -17.30
N ILE A 69 6.79 8.49 -17.37
CA ILE A 69 7.81 9.47 -17.72
C ILE A 69 7.60 9.98 -19.15
N PHE A 70 7.43 9.09 -20.13
CA PHE A 70 7.22 9.48 -21.53
C PHE A 70 5.86 10.15 -21.75
N SER A 71 4.82 9.71 -21.09
CA SER A 71 3.52 10.38 -21.13
C SER A 71 3.64 11.83 -20.65
N ALA A 72 4.29 12.08 -19.53
CA ALA A 72 4.49 13.42 -19.01
C ALA A 72 5.43 14.25 -19.88
N ALA A 73 6.57 13.67 -20.30
CA ALA A 73 7.61 14.40 -21.03
C ALA A 73 7.21 14.72 -22.47
N LEU A 74 6.63 13.75 -23.19
CA LEU A 74 6.36 13.87 -24.63
C LEU A 74 4.91 14.32 -24.89
N LEU A 75 3.94 13.72 -24.21
CA LEU A 75 2.53 14.00 -24.45
C LEU A 75 1.98 15.11 -23.56
N LYS A 76 2.71 15.52 -22.52
CA LYS A 76 2.28 16.48 -21.49
C LYS A 76 0.99 16.04 -20.77
N LEU A 77 0.80 14.74 -20.65
CA LEU A 77 -0.39 14.12 -20.04
C LEU A 77 0.04 13.24 -18.85
N PRO A 78 -0.70 13.27 -17.73
CA PRO A 78 -0.52 12.31 -16.66
C PRO A 78 -1.07 10.94 -17.07
N THR A 79 -0.47 9.86 -16.60
CA THR A 79 -1.01 8.49 -16.79
C THR A 79 -2.15 8.17 -15.86
N GLY A 80 -2.36 8.99 -14.84
CA GLY A 80 -3.43 8.87 -13.88
C GLY A 80 -3.29 9.92 -12.78
N GLN A 81 -4.28 9.99 -11.92
CA GLN A 81 -4.31 10.91 -10.79
C GLN A 81 -4.93 10.22 -9.59
N THR A 82 -4.26 10.28 -8.46
CA THR A 82 -4.80 9.80 -7.18
C THR A 82 -5.92 10.73 -6.73
N LYS A 83 -7.11 10.16 -6.50
CA LYS A 83 -8.30 10.90 -6.05
C LYS A 83 -8.69 10.58 -4.61
N TYR A 84 -8.30 9.42 -4.10
CA TYR A 84 -8.73 8.89 -2.82
C TYR A 84 -7.56 8.36 -2.01
N PHE A 85 -7.69 8.44 -0.70
CA PHE A 85 -6.80 7.80 0.25
C PHE A 85 -7.60 6.71 0.98
N LYS A 86 -7.49 5.46 0.53
CA LYS A 86 -8.29 4.32 1.00
C LYS A 86 -7.53 3.37 1.91
N GLY A 87 -6.26 3.18 1.66
CA GLY A 87 -5.38 2.33 2.44
C GLY A 87 -4.05 2.99 2.71
N ASP A 88 -3.41 2.59 3.79
CA ASP A 88 -2.09 3.07 4.18
C ASP A 88 -1.23 1.92 4.65
N VAL A 89 0.05 1.94 4.33
CA VAL A 89 1.01 0.96 4.81
C VAL A 89 1.80 1.56 5.94
N VAL A 90 1.45 1.17 7.17
CA VAL A 90 1.99 1.73 8.40
C VAL A 90 3.12 0.88 8.98
N SER A 91 4.00 1.52 9.73
CA SER A 91 5.13 0.89 10.40
C SER A 91 4.67 0.11 11.62
N VAL A 92 5.05 -1.17 11.69
CA VAL A 92 4.83 -2.04 12.84
C VAL A 92 6.16 -2.58 13.32
N SER A 93 6.41 -2.56 14.62
CA SER A 93 7.65 -3.05 15.21
C SER A 93 7.82 -4.57 15.04
N LYS A 94 8.96 -5.02 14.55
CA LYS A 94 9.30 -6.46 14.42
C LYS A 94 9.67 -7.11 15.75
N ARG A 95 10.12 -6.32 16.70
CA ARG A 95 10.60 -6.73 18.02
C ARG A 95 10.36 -5.62 19.05
N ASN A 96 10.70 -5.85 20.30
CA ASN A 96 10.77 -4.77 21.28
C ASN A 96 11.88 -3.80 20.86
N LEU A 97 11.55 -2.53 20.73
CA LEU A 97 12.45 -1.46 20.39
C LEU A 97 12.61 -0.52 21.59
N LYS A 98 13.75 0.11 21.72
CA LYS A 98 14.07 0.98 22.85
C LYS A 98 14.04 2.45 22.43
N LYS A 99 13.73 3.33 23.38
CA LYS A 99 13.92 4.76 23.23
C LYS A 99 15.34 5.08 22.74
N GLY A 100 15.45 5.98 21.77
CA GLY A 100 16.70 6.35 21.12
C GLY A 100 17.18 5.38 20.05
N GLU A 101 16.49 4.25 19.84
CA GLU A 101 16.81 3.34 18.76
C GLU A 101 16.42 3.93 17.41
N LYS A 102 17.28 3.74 16.42
CA LYS A 102 17.07 4.23 15.05
C LYS A 102 16.27 3.20 14.25
N LEU A 103 15.24 3.68 13.58
CA LEU A 103 14.47 2.86 12.63
C LEU A 103 15.24 2.72 11.31
N ASP A 104 15.22 1.54 10.74
CA ASP A 104 15.94 1.17 9.52
C ASP A 104 15.02 1.00 8.29
N GLY A 105 13.75 1.37 8.44
CA GLY A 105 12.80 1.45 7.34
C GLY A 105 12.37 0.11 6.75
N GLU A 106 11.88 0.17 5.51
CA GLU A 106 11.43 -1.00 4.77
C GLU A 106 12.58 -1.96 4.47
N GLY A 107 12.35 -3.25 4.68
CA GLY A 107 13.37 -4.29 4.47
C GLY A 107 14.37 -4.45 5.61
N GLY A 108 14.38 -3.54 6.59
CA GLY A 108 15.25 -3.57 7.76
C GLY A 108 14.82 -4.56 8.85
N PHE A 109 15.40 -4.43 10.04
CA PHE A 109 15.19 -5.32 11.19
C PHE A 109 14.28 -4.75 12.27
N THR A 110 13.96 -3.44 12.20
CA THR A 110 13.19 -2.75 13.23
C THR A 110 11.70 -2.77 12.95
N VAL A 111 11.30 -2.53 11.69
CA VAL A 111 9.90 -2.37 11.30
C VAL A 111 9.52 -3.21 10.08
N TRP A 112 8.21 -3.44 9.94
CA TRP A 112 7.58 -3.99 8.74
C TRP A 112 6.30 -3.22 8.41
N GLY A 113 5.89 -3.26 7.14
CA GLY A 113 4.72 -2.54 6.66
C GLY A 113 3.43 -3.34 6.81
N LYS A 114 2.42 -2.78 7.48
CA LYS A 114 1.09 -3.35 7.59
C LYS A 114 0.08 -2.48 6.84
N LEU A 115 -0.63 -3.08 5.89
CA LEU A 115 -1.73 -2.39 5.22
C LEU A 115 -2.95 -2.31 6.14
N ILE A 116 -3.46 -1.10 6.36
CA ILE A 116 -4.67 -0.83 7.13
C ILE A 116 -5.56 0.19 6.37
N PRO A 117 -6.87 0.30 6.71
CA PRO A 117 -7.71 1.37 6.18
C PRO A 117 -7.11 2.75 6.49
N ALA A 118 -7.18 3.67 5.52
CA ALA A 118 -6.64 5.02 5.68
C ALA A 118 -7.27 5.77 6.87
N SER A 119 -8.57 5.61 7.09
CA SER A 119 -9.27 6.20 8.25
C SER A 119 -8.67 5.73 9.58
N THR A 120 -8.32 4.44 9.67
CA THR A 120 -7.66 3.89 10.87
C THR A 120 -6.26 4.48 11.05
N SER A 121 -5.48 4.58 9.95
CA SER A 121 -4.15 5.20 10.00
C SER A 121 -4.21 6.65 10.45
N LEU A 122 -5.12 7.43 9.87
CA LEU A 122 -5.32 8.83 10.22
C LEU A 122 -5.72 9.01 11.69
N ASN A 123 -6.62 8.18 12.20
CA ASN A 123 -7.05 8.23 13.59
C ASN A 123 -5.92 7.87 14.57
N LEU A 124 -5.10 6.91 14.22
CA LEU A 124 -3.94 6.50 15.01
C LEU A 124 -2.75 7.45 14.87
N GLN A 125 -2.76 8.34 13.89
CA GLN A 125 -1.59 9.12 13.50
C GLN A 125 -0.38 8.20 13.20
N ALA A 126 -0.63 7.12 12.48
CA ALA A 126 0.35 6.08 12.24
C ALA A 126 1.48 6.56 11.34
N LEU A 127 2.70 6.12 11.64
CA LEU A 127 3.89 6.41 10.82
C LEU A 127 3.87 5.53 9.57
N PRO A 128 3.84 6.10 8.34
CA PRO A 128 3.93 5.30 7.12
C PRO A 128 5.29 4.64 6.99
N ILE A 129 5.34 3.39 6.52
CA ILE A 129 6.58 2.61 6.41
C ILE A 129 7.63 3.30 5.52
N GLY A 130 7.21 3.95 4.46
CA GLY A 130 8.11 4.65 3.54
C GLY A 130 8.84 5.85 4.15
N LEU A 131 8.40 6.34 5.32
CA LEU A 131 9.04 7.44 6.04
C LEU A 131 9.73 6.99 7.34
N ALA A 132 9.73 5.69 7.64
CA ALA A 132 10.30 5.17 8.87
C ALA A 132 11.83 5.04 8.85
N ASN A 133 12.48 5.40 7.76
CA ASN A 133 13.92 5.31 7.66
C ASN A 133 14.60 6.48 8.38
N ASP A 134 15.68 6.17 9.09
CA ASP A 134 16.54 7.16 9.78
C ASP A 134 15.87 7.98 10.90
N MET A 135 14.68 7.58 11.36
CA MET A 135 14.00 8.20 12.50
C MET A 135 14.40 7.56 13.83
N TYR A 136 14.49 8.36 14.88
CA TYR A 136 14.79 7.89 16.24
C TYR A 136 13.53 7.80 17.09
N LEU A 137 13.43 6.74 17.91
CA LEU A 137 12.30 6.54 18.81
C LEU A 137 12.40 7.44 20.06
N LYS A 138 11.29 8.10 20.39
CA LYS A 138 11.12 8.87 21.63
C LYS A 138 10.78 7.98 22.83
N ASN A 139 10.20 6.80 22.57
CA ASN A 139 9.66 5.89 23.58
C ASN A 139 10.05 4.45 23.29
N ASP A 140 9.95 3.59 24.31
CA ASP A 140 10.02 2.13 24.13
C ASP A 140 8.78 1.64 23.39
N ILE A 141 8.95 0.79 22.39
CA ILE A 141 7.86 0.21 21.59
C ILE A 141 7.90 -1.30 21.72
N ASN A 142 6.81 -1.91 22.16
CA ASN A 142 6.69 -3.37 22.23
C ASN A 142 6.53 -3.97 20.82
N LYS A 143 6.97 -5.23 20.68
CA LYS A 143 6.78 -6.00 19.45
C LYS A 143 5.32 -5.99 18.98
N ASP A 144 5.13 -5.98 17.65
CA ASP A 144 3.84 -6.02 16.95
C ASP A 144 2.94 -4.79 17.20
N LYS A 145 3.52 -3.67 17.67
CA LYS A 145 2.81 -2.40 17.84
C LYS A 145 3.00 -1.49 16.62
N ILE A 146 1.92 -0.82 16.24
CA ILE A 146 1.96 0.25 15.25
C ILE A 146 2.74 1.43 15.86
N ILE A 147 3.69 1.95 15.10
CA ILE A 147 4.45 3.15 15.45
C ILE A 147 3.68 4.36 14.92
N THR A 148 3.64 5.41 15.72
CA THR A 148 2.93 6.66 15.41
C THR A 148 3.90 7.82 15.23
N TRP A 149 3.44 8.93 14.67
CA TRP A 149 4.22 10.18 14.59
C TRP A 149 4.67 10.70 15.98
N ASN A 150 3.91 10.40 17.03
CA ASN A 150 4.28 10.78 18.40
C ASN A 150 5.45 9.97 18.97
N ASP A 151 5.71 8.79 18.42
CA ASP A 151 6.75 7.88 18.90
C ASP A 151 8.13 8.17 18.29
N VAL A 152 8.22 9.03 17.28
CA VAL A 152 9.47 9.28 16.53
C VAL A 152 9.89 10.75 16.56
N GLU A 153 11.20 10.97 16.49
CA GLU A 153 11.79 12.28 16.20
C GLU A 153 11.88 12.45 14.69
N PHE A 154 11.47 13.60 14.19
CA PHE A 154 11.59 13.96 12.77
C PHE A 154 11.86 15.45 12.61
N ASP A 155 12.47 15.83 11.48
CA ASP A 155 12.67 17.23 11.14
C ASP A 155 11.37 17.84 10.62
N SER A 156 10.84 18.84 11.31
CA SER A 156 9.64 19.58 10.89
C SER A 156 9.81 20.38 9.60
N ASN A 157 11.05 20.58 9.14
CA ASN A 157 11.35 21.26 7.88
C ASN A 157 11.50 20.27 6.70
N ASP A 158 11.42 18.97 6.94
CA ASP A 158 11.48 17.97 5.87
C ASP A 158 10.27 18.13 4.94
N GLU A 159 10.54 18.41 3.67
CA GLU A 159 9.50 18.66 2.65
C GLU A 159 8.62 17.44 2.41
N ILE A 160 9.17 16.23 2.48
CA ILE A 160 8.43 14.98 2.24
C ILE A 160 7.47 14.72 3.40
N ILE A 161 7.91 14.92 4.63
CA ILE A 161 7.08 14.81 5.83
C ILE A 161 5.98 15.85 5.81
N ASN A 162 6.31 17.10 5.47
CA ASN A 162 5.33 18.18 5.36
C ASN A 162 4.29 17.89 4.28
N TYR A 163 4.70 17.37 3.13
CA TYR A 163 3.78 16.96 2.07
C TYR A 163 2.85 15.81 2.53
N ARG A 164 3.39 14.83 3.25
CA ARG A 164 2.60 13.76 3.84
C ARG A 164 1.55 14.30 4.81
N HIS A 165 1.91 15.20 5.72
CA HIS A 165 0.97 15.82 6.66
C HIS A 165 -0.10 16.67 5.96
N GLN A 166 0.23 17.37 4.88
CA GLN A 166 -0.76 18.09 4.07
C GLN A 166 -1.77 17.10 3.46
N MET A 167 -1.31 15.97 2.94
CA MET A 167 -2.18 14.91 2.41
C MET A 167 -3.08 14.33 3.50
N GLU A 168 -2.54 14.00 4.66
CA GLU A 168 -3.31 13.49 5.80
C GLU A 168 -4.40 14.46 6.23
N ASN A 169 -4.09 15.75 6.34
CA ASN A 169 -5.05 16.79 6.68
C ASN A 169 -6.17 16.92 5.65
N LYS A 170 -5.84 16.80 4.36
CA LYS A 170 -6.84 16.84 3.27
C LYS A 170 -7.84 15.69 3.36
N PHE A 171 -7.43 14.51 3.83
CA PHE A 171 -8.27 13.32 3.86
C PHE A 171 -8.82 12.97 5.25
N ARG A 172 -8.54 13.79 6.25
CA ARG A 172 -9.03 13.60 7.62
C ARG A 172 -10.48 14.06 7.83
N ASN A 173 -11.00 14.88 6.89
CA ASN A 173 -12.36 15.44 6.90
C ASN A 173 -13.32 14.60 6.05
#